data_ef09b2b2423db67ee759e44a3049b01e
#
_entry.id   ef09b2b2423db67ee759e44a3049b01e
#
_cell.length_a   1.000
_cell.length_b   1.000
_cell.length_c   1.000
_cell.angle_alpha   90.00
_cell.angle_beta   90.00
_cell.angle_gamma   90.00
#
_symmetry.space_group_name_H-M   'P 1'
#
loop_
_entity.id
_entity.type
_entity.pdbx_description
1 polymer ?
#
loop_
_entity_poly.entity_id
_entity_poly.type
_entity_poly.pdbx_seq_one_letter_code
_entity_poly.pdbx_strand_id
1 'polypeptide(L)'
;MDSSFITDSLSSFNKKGALKHGLPSVAYTSEDFFETECQTVFSNNWVFVGFAHEFNEPGDAAPITVAGQPILLIKNVNGSINAFHNSCSHRCLKLVDEPSNVGSMLSCPYHSWTYNLDGDLCATPFFGGREHHPEGFNMAEHGLHSVKIAIWHDWIFVNLNNDCEDFDEYAEPLINNFKDIDFKKIHPVATLDFGEIATNWKFLMENFIEPYHVQFVHRTTTNQPLEDHYTIVDGVCVGSAIDLDENDKVEGSLSVSSRYLTLFPNFIIGRYFP
;
A
#
# COMPACT_ATOMS: atom_id res chain seq x y z
N MET A 1 9.22 -21.55 10.29
CA MET A 1 9.80 -21.47 11.67
C MET A 1 8.69 -21.66 12.70
N ASP A 2 9.03 -22.15 13.88
CA ASP A 2 8.06 -22.28 14.97
C ASP A 2 7.65 -20.87 15.45
N SER A 3 6.37 -20.58 15.54
CA SER A 3 5.83 -19.28 16.03
C SER A 3 6.31 -18.92 17.44
N SER A 4 6.81 -19.90 18.17
CA SER A 4 7.44 -19.71 19.49
C SER A 4 8.69 -18.85 19.42
N PHE A 5 9.53 -19.00 18.39
CA PHE A 5 10.77 -18.22 18.23
C PHE A 5 10.48 -16.72 18.12
N ILE A 6 9.48 -16.32 17.34
CA ILE A 6 9.12 -14.91 17.18
C ILE A 6 8.52 -14.36 18.47
N THR A 7 7.62 -15.11 19.11
CA THR A 7 7.01 -14.73 20.38
C THR A 7 8.07 -14.55 21.47
N ASP A 8 9.03 -15.47 21.56
CA ASP A 8 10.13 -15.41 22.53
C ASP A 8 11.06 -14.21 22.26
N SER A 9 11.37 -13.94 20.98
CA SER A 9 12.18 -12.79 20.57
C SER A 9 11.55 -11.45 20.97
N LEU A 10 10.22 -11.35 20.90
CA LEU A 10 9.47 -10.14 21.26
C LEU A 10 9.13 -10.07 22.76
N SER A 11 9.41 -11.10 23.54
CA SER A 11 9.01 -11.17 24.96
C SER A 11 9.58 -10.02 25.82
N SER A 12 10.81 -9.57 25.52
CA SER A 12 11.43 -8.45 26.21
C SER A 12 10.81 -7.11 25.82
N PHE A 13 10.44 -6.94 24.56
CA PHE A 13 9.79 -5.75 24.02
C PHE A 13 8.38 -5.57 24.62
N ASN A 14 7.65 -6.65 24.78
CA ASN A 14 6.29 -6.66 25.32
C ASN A 14 6.20 -6.47 26.84
N LYS A 15 7.32 -6.49 27.57
CA LYS A 15 7.31 -6.24 29.03
C LYS A 15 6.82 -4.82 29.32
N LYS A 16 5.87 -4.71 30.27
CA LYS A 16 5.44 -3.40 30.80
C LYS A 16 6.59 -2.81 31.65
N GLY A 17 7.03 -1.62 31.29
CA GLY A 17 8.11 -0.94 32.03
C GLY A 17 8.30 0.49 31.54
N ALA A 18 9.01 1.31 32.32
CA ALA A 18 9.22 2.71 32.05
C ALA A 18 10.20 2.96 30.87
N LEU A 19 11.11 2.02 30.62
CA LEU A 19 12.07 2.12 29.51
C LEU A 19 11.75 0.98 28.50
N LYS A 20 11.52 1.37 27.28
CA LYS A 20 11.41 0.45 26.14
C LYS A 20 12.70 0.46 25.35
N HIS A 21 13.19 -0.72 25.04
CA HIS A 21 14.23 -0.90 24.04
C HIS A 21 13.55 -1.03 22.66
N GLY A 22 14.30 -0.77 21.59
CA GLY A 22 13.87 -1.09 20.23
C GLY A 22 13.59 -2.58 20.04
N LEU A 23 13.05 -2.95 18.91
CA LEU A 23 12.85 -4.34 18.55
C LEU A 23 14.20 -5.09 18.57
N PRO A 24 14.23 -6.39 18.85
CA PRO A 24 15.44 -7.19 18.80
C PRO A 24 16.01 -7.24 17.37
N SER A 25 17.32 -7.32 17.23
CA SER A 25 18.00 -7.30 15.92
C SER A 25 17.45 -8.35 14.94
N VAL A 26 17.01 -9.51 15.45
CA VAL A 26 16.39 -10.56 14.64
C VAL A 26 15.14 -10.09 13.89
N ALA A 27 14.40 -9.12 14.43
CA ALA A 27 13.23 -8.55 13.76
C ALA A 27 13.60 -7.74 12.50
N TYR A 28 14.85 -7.34 12.35
CA TYR A 28 15.33 -6.59 11.19
C TYR A 28 16.18 -7.42 10.21
N THR A 29 16.74 -8.54 10.66
CA THR A 29 17.77 -9.27 9.92
C THR A 29 17.38 -10.69 9.54
N SER A 30 16.30 -11.24 10.09
CA SER A 30 15.87 -12.62 9.83
C SER A 30 14.88 -12.66 8.66
N GLU A 31 15.17 -13.48 7.66
CA GLU A 31 14.26 -13.77 6.54
C GLU A 31 12.98 -14.44 7.03
N ASP A 32 13.08 -15.38 7.98
CA ASP A 32 11.91 -16.06 8.54
C ASP A 32 11.00 -15.10 9.34
N PHE A 33 11.60 -14.09 9.99
CA PHE A 33 10.84 -13.05 10.65
C PHE A 33 10.07 -12.22 9.61
N PHE A 34 10.74 -11.84 8.52
CA PHE A 34 10.11 -11.11 7.43
C PHE A 34 9.03 -11.94 6.71
N GLU A 35 9.26 -13.23 6.51
CA GLU A 35 8.22 -14.12 5.96
C GLU A 35 6.97 -14.16 6.85
N THR A 36 7.17 -14.17 8.18
CA THR A 36 6.05 -14.08 9.12
C THR A 36 5.35 -12.72 9.04
N GLU A 37 6.09 -11.62 8.88
CA GLU A 37 5.51 -10.29 8.65
C GLU A 37 4.69 -10.26 7.35
N CYS A 38 5.16 -10.88 6.28
CA CYS A 38 4.39 -11.04 5.05
C CYS A 38 3.05 -11.75 5.29
N GLN A 39 3.06 -12.84 6.05
CA GLN A 39 1.89 -13.65 6.34
C GLN A 39 0.91 -13.00 7.34
N THR A 40 1.39 -12.17 8.25
CA THR A 40 0.59 -11.64 9.37
C THR A 40 0.38 -10.12 9.31
N VAL A 41 1.37 -9.37 8.86
CA VAL A 41 1.30 -7.91 8.77
C VAL A 41 0.81 -7.49 7.39
N PHE A 42 1.60 -7.73 6.36
CA PHE A 42 1.28 -7.24 5.00
C PHE A 42 0.06 -7.92 4.37
N SER A 43 -0.28 -9.14 4.76
CA SER A 43 -1.46 -9.84 4.25
C SER A 43 -2.76 -9.41 4.93
N ASN A 44 -2.71 -8.79 6.12
CA ASN A 44 -3.91 -8.46 6.89
C ASN A 44 -4.15 -6.97 7.09
N ASN A 45 -3.27 -6.12 6.55
CA ASN A 45 -3.42 -4.68 6.65
C ASN A 45 -3.53 -4.04 5.26
N TRP A 46 -3.98 -2.80 5.21
CA TRP A 46 -4.01 -2.02 3.98
C TRP A 46 -2.59 -1.58 3.62
N VAL A 47 -2.09 -2.08 2.49
CA VAL A 47 -0.73 -1.85 1.99
C VAL A 47 -0.78 -0.83 0.86
N PHE A 48 -0.01 0.24 0.98
CA PHE A 48 0.19 1.20 -0.10
C PHE A 48 0.98 0.55 -1.25
N VAL A 49 0.51 0.74 -2.49
CA VAL A 49 1.04 0.03 -3.66
C VAL A 49 1.29 0.90 -4.88
N GLY A 50 0.94 2.18 -4.86
CA GLY A 50 1.19 3.07 -5.99
C GLY A 50 0.20 4.23 -6.09
N PHE A 51 0.21 4.89 -7.24
CA PHE A 51 -0.55 6.12 -7.47
C PHE A 51 -1.58 5.94 -8.57
N ALA A 52 -2.78 6.51 -8.36
CA ALA A 52 -3.87 6.41 -9.33
C ALA A 52 -3.60 7.21 -10.62
N HIS A 53 -2.83 8.30 -10.54
CA HIS A 53 -2.47 9.11 -11.70
C HIS A 53 -1.57 8.39 -12.72
N GLU A 54 -0.95 7.27 -12.33
CA GLU A 54 -0.15 6.45 -13.25
C GLU A 54 -1.00 5.63 -14.22
N PHE A 55 -2.30 5.48 -13.92
CA PHE A 55 -3.28 4.80 -14.77
C PHE A 55 -4.07 5.84 -15.56
N ASN A 56 -3.69 6.08 -16.83
CA ASN A 56 -4.28 7.13 -17.66
C ASN A 56 -5.48 6.64 -18.47
N GLU A 57 -5.33 5.48 -19.12
CA GLU A 57 -6.33 4.95 -20.06
C GLU A 57 -6.93 3.63 -19.57
N PRO A 58 -8.18 3.31 -19.93
CA PRO A 58 -8.71 1.97 -19.70
C PRO A 58 -7.80 0.89 -20.28
N GLY A 59 -7.60 -0.17 -19.50
CA GLY A 59 -6.67 -1.25 -19.85
C GLY A 59 -5.24 -1.02 -19.37
N ASP A 60 -4.88 0.15 -18.80
CA ASP A 60 -3.59 0.31 -18.13
C ASP A 60 -3.52 -0.68 -16.97
N ALA A 61 -2.46 -1.49 -16.98
CA ALA A 61 -2.27 -2.61 -16.09
C ALA A 61 -0.86 -2.59 -15.50
N ALA A 62 -0.76 -2.71 -14.18
CA ALA A 62 0.50 -2.74 -13.45
C ALA A 62 0.60 -3.98 -12.56
N PRO A 63 1.56 -4.88 -12.80
CA PRO A 63 1.85 -5.97 -11.89
C PRO A 63 2.65 -5.46 -10.69
N ILE A 64 2.25 -5.86 -9.49
CA ILE A 64 2.91 -5.55 -8.24
C ILE A 64 3.07 -6.83 -7.41
N THR A 65 3.88 -6.76 -6.36
CA THR A 65 4.02 -7.87 -5.40
C THR A 65 3.71 -7.36 -4.00
N VAL A 66 2.78 -8.01 -3.32
CA VAL A 66 2.43 -7.71 -1.93
C VAL A 66 2.53 -8.99 -1.10
N ALA A 67 3.32 -8.96 -0.03
CA ALA A 67 3.55 -10.14 0.82
C ALA A 67 3.96 -11.41 0.05
N GLY A 68 4.75 -11.23 -1.02
CA GLY A 68 5.16 -12.32 -1.91
C GLY A 68 4.08 -12.79 -2.90
N GLN A 69 2.87 -12.20 -2.87
CA GLN A 69 1.78 -12.54 -3.78
C GLN A 69 1.79 -11.61 -5.01
N PRO A 70 1.71 -12.16 -6.22
CA PRO A 70 1.60 -11.37 -7.44
C PRO A 70 0.19 -10.79 -7.56
N ILE A 71 0.08 -9.48 -7.61
CA ILE A 71 -1.16 -8.72 -7.74
C ILE A 71 -1.13 -7.94 -9.05
N LEU A 72 -2.29 -7.75 -9.66
CA LEU A 72 -2.50 -6.96 -10.86
C LEU A 72 -3.45 -5.82 -10.55
N LEU A 73 -2.99 -4.60 -10.72
CA LEU A 73 -3.85 -3.42 -10.77
C LEU A 73 -4.22 -3.16 -12.23
N ILE A 74 -5.50 -2.84 -12.50
CA ILE A 74 -5.96 -2.61 -13.87
C ILE A 74 -7.04 -1.52 -13.91
N LYS A 75 -6.89 -0.54 -14.80
CA LYS A 75 -7.90 0.51 -14.99
C LYS A 75 -9.05 0.01 -15.84
N ASN A 76 -10.26 0.14 -15.30
CA ASN A 76 -11.50 -0.23 -16.00
C ASN A 76 -11.99 0.90 -16.91
N VAL A 77 -12.93 0.56 -17.79
CA VAL A 77 -13.59 1.48 -18.73
C VAL A 77 -14.40 2.59 -18.03
N ASN A 78 -14.87 2.34 -16.82
CA ASN A 78 -15.59 3.32 -16.01
C ASN A 78 -14.65 4.29 -15.23
N GLY A 79 -13.34 4.11 -15.38
CA GLY A 79 -12.31 4.91 -14.72
C GLY A 79 -11.87 4.40 -13.34
N SER A 80 -12.54 3.38 -12.77
CA SER A 80 -12.07 2.73 -11.53
C SER A 80 -10.82 1.89 -11.79
N ILE A 81 -10.04 1.65 -10.75
CA ILE A 81 -8.92 0.71 -10.77
C ILE A 81 -9.34 -0.51 -9.97
N ASN A 82 -9.22 -1.68 -10.57
CA ASN A 82 -9.49 -2.96 -9.95
C ASN A 82 -8.17 -3.64 -9.54
N ALA A 83 -8.21 -4.49 -8.52
CA ALA A 83 -7.09 -5.31 -8.09
C ALA A 83 -7.47 -6.80 -8.12
N PHE A 84 -6.58 -7.61 -8.67
CA PHE A 84 -6.75 -9.07 -8.77
C PHE A 84 -5.46 -9.77 -8.38
N HIS A 85 -5.54 -11.04 -7.99
CA HIS A 85 -4.36 -11.89 -8.06
C HIS A 85 -3.91 -12.01 -9.51
N ASN A 86 -2.64 -11.71 -9.78
CA ASN A 86 -2.06 -11.77 -11.14
C ASN A 86 -1.80 -13.21 -11.57
N SER A 87 -2.88 -13.96 -11.71
CA SER A 87 -2.86 -15.41 -11.92
C SER A 87 -4.07 -15.86 -12.72
N CYS A 88 -3.85 -16.55 -13.82
CA CYS A 88 -4.90 -17.15 -14.64
C CYS A 88 -5.62 -18.26 -13.85
N SER A 89 -6.96 -18.21 -13.79
CA SER A 89 -7.77 -19.20 -13.08
C SER A 89 -7.73 -20.61 -13.69
N HIS A 90 -7.12 -20.78 -14.88
CA HIS A 90 -6.94 -22.09 -15.49
C HIS A 90 -5.76 -22.87 -14.86
N ARG A 91 -4.55 -22.32 -14.91
CA ARG A 91 -3.32 -22.99 -14.43
C ARG A 91 -2.34 -22.03 -13.77
N CYS A 92 -2.83 -20.99 -13.15
CA CYS A 92 -2.07 -20.05 -12.32
C CYS A 92 -0.87 -19.40 -13.03
N LEU A 93 -0.86 -19.32 -14.39
CA LEU A 93 0.16 -18.56 -15.08
C LEU A 93 -0.03 -17.07 -14.79
N LYS A 94 1.05 -16.36 -14.51
CA LYS A 94 1.06 -14.90 -14.39
C LYS A 94 0.57 -14.25 -15.67
N LEU A 95 -0.34 -13.29 -15.58
CA LEU A 95 -1.03 -12.71 -16.73
C LEU A 95 -0.30 -11.52 -17.33
N VAL A 96 0.29 -10.68 -16.47
CA VAL A 96 1.03 -9.47 -16.85
C VAL A 96 2.36 -9.47 -16.11
N ASP A 97 3.46 -9.35 -16.83
CA ASP A 97 4.81 -9.34 -16.26
C ASP A 97 5.36 -7.93 -16.05
N GLU A 98 4.98 -6.99 -16.92
CA GLU A 98 5.46 -5.61 -16.93
C GLU A 98 4.29 -4.63 -17.08
N PRO A 99 4.36 -3.40 -16.56
CA PRO A 99 3.35 -2.38 -16.79
C PRO A 99 3.07 -2.20 -18.29
N SER A 100 1.79 -2.28 -18.65
CA SER A 100 1.38 -2.22 -20.05
C SER A 100 -0.09 -1.85 -20.18
N ASN A 101 -0.54 -1.47 -21.39
CA ASN A 101 -1.96 -1.37 -21.68
C ASN A 101 -2.43 -2.66 -22.38
N VAL A 102 -3.34 -3.38 -21.74
CA VAL A 102 -3.88 -4.67 -22.24
C VAL A 102 -5.10 -4.47 -23.16
N GLY A 103 -5.49 -3.23 -23.43
CA GLY A 103 -6.70 -2.92 -24.20
C GLY A 103 -7.97 -3.21 -23.41
N SER A 104 -9.01 -3.65 -24.08
CA SER A 104 -10.32 -3.94 -23.46
C SER A 104 -10.44 -5.33 -22.85
N MET A 105 -9.46 -6.21 -23.08
CA MET A 105 -9.49 -7.62 -22.68
C MET A 105 -8.09 -8.09 -22.31
N LEU A 106 -7.99 -8.85 -21.23
CA LEU A 106 -6.77 -9.48 -20.76
C LEU A 106 -6.74 -10.96 -21.17
N SER A 107 -5.81 -11.35 -22.03
CA SER A 107 -5.70 -12.74 -22.49
C SER A 107 -4.48 -13.44 -21.89
N CYS A 108 -4.69 -14.62 -21.33
CA CYS A 108 -3.64 -15.47 -20.80
C CYS A 108 -2.71 -15.95 -21.94
N PRO A 109 -1.40 -15.74 -21.87
CA PRO A 109 -0.49 -16.13 -22.93
C PRO A 109 -0.34 -17.65 -23.09
N TYR A 110 -0.85 -18.46 -22.15
CA TYR A 110 -0.71 -19.91 -22.21
C TYR A 110 -1.80 -20.58 -23.07
N HIS A 111 -3.09 -20.35 -22.75
CA HIS A 111 -4.21 -20.99 -23.46
C HIS A 111 -5.28 -19.99 -23.90
N SER A 112 -4.94 -18.69 -23.93
CA SER A 112 -5.83 -17.61 -24.37
C SER A 112 -7.17 -17.55 -23.61
N TRP A 113 -7.20 -17.99 -22.33
CA TRP A 113 -8.32 -17.64 -21.47
C TRP A 113 -8.36 -16.13 -21.34
N THR A 114 -9.51 -15.56 -21.65
CA THR A 114 -9.63 -14.09 -21.82
C THR A 114 -10.62 -13.54 -20.81
N TYR A 115 -10.20 -12.48 -20.13
CA TYR A 115 -10.94 -11.80 -19.09
C TYR A 115 -11.26 -10.38 -19.52
N ASN A 116 -12.41 -9.85 -19.09
CA ASN A 116 -12.67 -8.41 -19.19
C ASN A 116 -11.90 -7.64 -18.09
N LEU A 117 -12.00 -6.30 -18.10
CA LEU A 117 -11.31 -5.48 -17.10
C LEU A 117 -11.97 -5.52 -15.71
N ASP A 118 -13.15 -6.16 -15.58
CA ASP A 118 -13.79 -6.48 -14.31
C ASP A 118 -13.35 -7.83 -13.74
N GLY A 119 -12.51 -8.56 -14.48
CA GLY A 119 -12.00 -9.87 -14.09
C GLY A 119 -12.87 -11.03 -14.47
N ASP A 120 -14.01 -10.83 -15.13
CA ASP A 120 -14.88 -11.93 -15.57
C ASP A 120 -14.25 -12.70 -16.72
N LEU A 121 -14.32 -14.03 -16.67
CA LEU A 121 -13.91 -14.89 -17.77
C LEU A 121 -14.88 -14.78 -18.95
N CYS A 122 -14.39 -14.33 -20.11
CA CYS A 122 -15.21 -14.08 -21.29
C CYS A 122 -15.01 -15.12 -22.40
N ALA A 123 -13.83 -15.74 -22.49
CA ALA A 123 -13.54 -16.73 -23.52
C ALA A 123 -12.52 -17.77 -23.06
N THR A 124 -12.72 -19.02 -23.52
CA THR A 124 -11.84 -20.16 -23.26
C THR A 124 -11.66 -20.97 -24.57
N PRO A 125 -10.84 -20.46 -25.53
CA PRO A 125 -10.71 -21.10 -26.83
C PRO A 125 -10.32 -22.56 -26.76
N PHE A 126 -11.06 -23.41 -27.46
CA PHE A 126 -10.85 -24.86 -27.55
C PHE A 126 -10.94 -25.64 -26.23
N PHE A 127 -11.36 -25.02 -25.13
CA PHE A 127 -11.56 -25.72 -23.88
C PHE A 127 -12.81 -26.59 -23.95
N GLY A 128 -12.62 -27.92 -24.04
CA GLY A 128 -13.70 -28.88 -24.27
C GLY A 128 -13.99 -29.18 -25.74
N GLY A 129 -13.19 -28.68 -26.70
CA GLY A 129 -13.35 -28.92 -28.13
C GLY A 129 -13.61 -27.64 -28.94
N ARG A 130 -14.01 -27.82 -30.20
CA ARG A 130 -14.13 -26.68 -31.14
C ARG A 130 -15.33 -25.78 -30.88
N GLU A 131 -16.41 -26.31 -30.35
CA GLU A 131 -17.72 -25.62 -30.29
C GLU A 131 -18.39 -25.65 -28.91
N HIS A 132 -17.81 -26.37 -27.93
CA HIS A 132 -18.48 -26.64 -26.65
C HIS A 132 -17.52 -26.57 -25.48
N HIS A 133 -17.98 -26.02 -24.37
CA HIS A 133 -17.33 -26.20 -23.07
C HIS A 133 -17.64 -27.63 -22.54
N PRO A 134 -16.80 -28.15 -21.64
CA PRO A 134 -17.13 -29.39 -20.93
C PRO A 134 -18.48 -29.27 -20.22
N GLU A 135 -19.22 -30.38 -20.13
CA GLU A 135 -20.47 -30.43 -19.39
C GLU A 135 -20.24 -29.94 -17.93
N GLY A 136 -21.09 -29.00 -17.46
CA GLY A 136 -21.01 -28.45 -16.12
C GLY A 136 -19.98 -27.31 -15.96
N PHE A 137 -19.26 -26.91 -17.02
CA PHE A 137 -18.36 -25.78 -16.94
C PHE A 137 -19.13 -24.44 -16.95
N ASN A 138 -18.96 -23.65 -15.89
CA ASN A 138 -19.57 -22.33 -15.75
C ASN A 138 -18.48 -21.24 -15.75
N MET A 139 -18.40 -20.43 -16.81
CA MET A 139 -17.41 -19.35 -16.92
C MET A 139 -17.45 -18.35 -15.77
N ALA A 140 -18.63 -18.07 -15.21
CA ALA A 140 -18.81 -17.13 -14.13
C ALA A 140 -18.07 -17.56 -12.82
N GLU A 141 -17.75 -18.83 -12.68
CA GLU A 141 -17.03 -19.38 -11.53
C GLU A 141 -15.49 -19.32 -11.71
N HIS A 142 -15.03 -18.88 -12.87
CA HIS A 142 -13.62 -18.92 -13.28
C HIS A 142 -13.07 -17.53 -13.63
N GLY A 143 -13.64 -16.46 -13.08
CA GLY A 143 -13.08 -15.10 -13.13
C GLY A 143 -11.75 -15.00 -12.38
N LEU A 144 -11.11 -13.83 -12.49
CA LEU A 144 -9.94 -13.51 -11.67
C LEU A 144 -10.34 -13.34 -10.21
N HIS A 145 -9.47 -13.77 -9.32
CA HIS A 145 -9.69 -13.58 -7.88
C HIS A 145 -9.43 -12.14 -7.49
N SER A 146 -10.47 -11.44 -7.05
CA SER A 146 -10.40 -10.05 -6.62
C SER A 146 -9.58 -9.89 -5.34
N VAL A 147 -8.88 -8.77 -5.24
CA VAL A 147 -8.20 -8.29 -4.04
C VAL A 147 -8.88 -6.99 -3.62
N LYS A 148 -9.08 -6.78 -2.31
CA LYS A 148 -9.65 -5.53 -1.83
C LYS A 148 -8.75 -4.37 -2.20
N ILE A 149 -9.34 -3.30 -2.73
CA ILE A 149 -8.65 -2.09 -3.15
C ILE A 149 -9.37 -0.87 -2.58
N ALA A 150 -8.60 0.12 -2.19
CA ALA A 150 -9.09 1.45 -1.82
C ALA A 150 -8.19 2.51 -2.46
N ILE A 151 -8.78 3.64 -2.83
CA ILE A 151 -8.07 4.80 -3.36
C ILE A 151 -8.43 6.00 -2.50
N TRP A 152 -7.44 6.48 -1.75
CA TRP A 152 -7.57 7.71 -0.99
C TRP A 152 -6.84 8.83 -1.75
N HIS A 153 -7.64 9.69 -2.38
CA HIS A 153 -7.16 10.72 -3.31
C HIS A 153 -6.39 10.14 -4.49
N ASP A 154 -5.06 10.09 -4.44
CA ASP A 154 -4.19 9.55 -5.48
C ASP A 154 -3.44 8.28 -5.06
N TRP A 155 -3.56 7.89 -3.79
CA TRP A 155 -2.85 6.74 -3.23
C TRP A 155 -3.70 5.48 -3.30
N ILE A 156 -3.12 4.43 -3.90
CA ILE A 156 -3.76 3.11 -4.03
C ILE A 156 -3.31 2.22 -2.88
N PHE A 157 -4.27 1.61 -2.21
CA PHE A 157 -4.05 0.62 -1.16
C PHE A 157 -4.74 -0.68 -1.52
N VAL A 158 -4.13 -1.80 -1.16
CA VAL A 158 -4.74 -3.13 -1.29
C VAL A 158 -4.66 -3.87 0.05
N ASN A 159 -5.61 -4.79 0.25
CA ASN A 159 -5.59 -5.71 1.38
C ASN A 159 -5.88 -7.13 0.88
N LEU A 160 -5.00 -8.08 1.22
CA LEU A 160 -5.13 -9.47 0.77
C LEU A 160 -6.17 -10.25 1.60
N ASN A 161 -6.54 -9.72 2.77
CA ASN A 161 -7.60 -10.29 3.60
C ASN A 161 -8.96 -9.74 3.19
N ASN A 162 -9.78 -10.56 2.56
CA ASN A 162 -11.12 -10.16 2.11
C ASN A 162 -12.10 -9.87 3.25
N ASP A 163 -11.81 -10.29 4.47
CA ASP A 163 -12.63 -10.06 5.67
C ASP A 163 -12.12 -8.85 6.50
N CYS A 164 -11.20 -8.03 5.96
CA CYS A 164 -10.70 -6.85 6.64
C CYS A 164 -11.78 -5.75 6.74
N GLU A 165 -11.62 -4.86 7.73
CA GLU A 165 -12.39 -3.63 7.83
C GLU A 165 -12.24 -2.73 6.60
N ASP A 166 -13.18 -1.83 6.38
CA ASP A 166 -13.11 -0.89 5.28
C ASP A 166 -11.96 0.10 5.47
N PHE A 167 -11.38 0.57 4.35
CA PHE A 167 -10.22 1.47 4.39
C PHE A 167 -10.49 2.76 5.16
N ASP A 168 -11.67 3.36 5.00
CA ASP A 168 -12.01 4.61 5.67
C ASP A 168 -12.07 4.45 7.20
N GLU A 169 -12.46 3.30 7.70
CA GLU A 169 -12.45 2.96 9.11
C GLU A 169 -11.01 2.72 9.60
N TYR A 170 -10.25 1.93 8.87
CA TYR A 170 -8.83 1.66 9.16
C TYR A 170 -7.98 2.93 9.16
N ALA A 171 -8.16 3.79 8.18
CA ALA A 171 -7.37 5.01 7.96
C ALA A 171 -7.98 6.25 8.63
N GLU A 172 -9.09 6.13 9.39
CA GLU A 172 -9.78 7.27 10.02
C GLU A 172 -8.82 8.23 10.74
N PRO A 173 -7.85 7.75 11.56
CA PRO A 173 -6.92 8.63 12.26
C PRO A 173 -6.06 9.47 11.28
N LEU A 174 -5.59 8.87 10.19
CA LEU A 174 -4.84 9.56 9.16
C LEU A 174 -5.73 10.59 8.43
N ILE A 175 -6.91 10.18 7.98
CA ILE A 175 -7.87 11.02 7.25
C ILE A 175 -8.22 12.26 8.09
N ASN A 176 -8.47 12.08 9.39
CA ASN A 176 -8.77 13.17 10.31
C ASN A 176 -7.64 14.19 10.45
N ASN A 177 -6.39 13.78 10.35
CA ASN A 177 -5.21 14.65 10.41
C ASN A 177 -5.01 15.48 9.13
N PHE A 178 -5.67 15.11 8.03
CA PHE A 178 -5.57 15.80 6.74
C PHE A 178 -6.91 16.41 6.26
N LYS A 179 -7.95 16.42 7.09
CA LYS A 179 -9.29 16.93 6.73
C LYS A 179 -9.35 18.41 6.37
N ASP A 180 -8.35 19.20 6.79
CA ASP A 180 -8.19 20.62 6.48
C ASP A 180 -7.61 20.86 5.09
N ILE A 181 -7.15 19.83 4.40
CA ILE A 181 -6.57 19.89 3.06
C ILE A 181 -7.65 19.67 2.00
N ASP A 182 -7.78 20.61 1.09
CA ASP A 182 -8.59 20.43 -0.13
C ASP A 182 -7.73 19.73 -1.20
N PHE A 183 -7.72 18.40 -1.17
CA PHE A 183 -6.94 17.59 -2.10
C PHE A 183 -7.32 17.80 -3.58
N LYS A 184 -8.48 18.37 -3.89
CA LYS A 184 -8.85 18.72 -5.27
C LYS A 184 -7.97 19.83 -5.86
N LYS A 185 -7.27 20.58 -5.02
CA LYS A 185 -6.34 21.63 -5.41
C LYS A 185 -4.89 21.15 -5.48
N ILE A 186 -4.64 19.88 -5.11
CA ILE A 186 -3.31 19.28 -5.12
C ILE A 186 -3.19 18.40 -6.35
N HIS A 187 -2.08 18.54 -7.07
CA HIS A 187 -1.79 17.73 -8.26
C HIS A 187 -0.41 17.10 -8.10
N PRO A 188 -0.22 15.86 -8.56
CA PRO A 188 1.09 15.24 -8.58
C PRO A 188 2.05 16.05 -9.45
N VAL A 189 3.25 16.28 -8.94
CA VAL A 189 4.31 17.05 -9.64
C VAL A 189 5.34 16.09 -10.22
N ALA A 190 5.73 15.07 -9.46
CA ALA A 190 6.69 14.06 -9.88
C ALA A 190 6.54 12.81 -9.02
N THR A 191 6.76 11.64 -9.64
CA THR A 191 7.02 10.39 -8.96
C THR A 191 8.51 10.08 -9.10
N LEU A 192 9.15 9.74 -7.97
CA LEU A 192 10.55 9.33 -7.95
C LEU A 192 10.61 7.89 -7.46
N ASP A 193 11.18 7.02 -8.29
CA ASP A 193 11.47 5.64 -7.92
C ASP A 193 12.95 5.53 -7.55
N PHE A 194 13.23 5.17 -6.29
CA PHE A 194 14.58 4.93 -5.79
C PHE A 194 15.03 3.47 -5.94
N GLY A 195 14.19 2.63 -6.55
CA GLY A 195 14.47 1.21 -6.72
C GLY A 195 14.55 0.45 -5.38
N GLU A 196 15.22 -0.69 -5.42
CA GLU A 196 15.42 -1.52 -4.23
C GLU A 196 16.50 -0.92 -3.32
N ILE A 197 16.13 -0.68 -2.07
CA ILE A 197 17.03 -0.20 -1.03
C ILE A 197 17.33 -1.37 -0.09
N ALA A 198 18.62 -1.68 0.12
CA ALA A 198 19.07 -2.75 1.00
C ALA A 198 18.85 -2.41 2.49
N THR A 199 17.60 -2.32 2.90
CA THR A 199 17.19 -2.02 4.28
C THR A 199 15.91 -2.75 4.64
N ASN A 200 15.64 -2.88 5.94
CA ASN A 200 14.37 -3.41 6.42
C ASN A 200 13.32 -2.28 6.43
N TRP A 201 12.10 -2.58 6.01
CA TRP A 201 11.00 -1.62 5.92
C TRP A 201 10.72 -0.87 7.24
N LYS A 202 10.93 -1.53 8.38
CA LYS A 202 10.71 -0.93 9.71
C LYS A 202 11.63 0.26 9.96
N PHE A 203 12.86 0.25 9.45
CA PHE A 203 13.76 1.39 9.59
C PHE A 203 13.25 2.65 8.92
N LEU A 204 12.59 2.53 7.77
CA LEU A 204 11.97 3.68 7.10
C LEU A 204 10.83 4.26 7.95
N MET A 205 9.98 3.37 8.48
CA MET A 205 8.87 3.78 9.33
C MET A 205 9.36 4.41 10.63
N GLU A 206 10.29 3.75 11.33
CA GLU A 206 10.85 4.22 12.60
C GLU A 206 11.57 5.55 12.45
N ASN A 207 12.33 5.74 11.36
CA ASN A 207 13.01 7.02 11.09
C ASN A 207 12.00 8.14 10.87
N PHE A 208 10.90 7.88 10.16
CA PHE A 208 9.95 8.92 9.80
C PHE A 208 9.07 9.37 10.96
N ILE A 209 8.75 8.49 11.89
CA ILE A 209 7.83 8.80 13.01
C ILE A 209 8.46 9.65 14.12
N GLU A 210 9.79 9.80 14.16
CA GLU A 210 10.46 10.54 15.22
C GLU A 210 11.13 11.83 14.67
N PRO A 211 10.94 12.98 15.31
CA PRO A 211 11.53 14.23 14.87
C PRO A 211 12.95 14.48 15.43
N TYR A 212 13.47 13.60 16.32
CA TYR A 212 14.70 13.84 17.06
C TYR A 212 15.94 14.03 16.16
N HIS A 213 16.03 13.28 15.05
CA HIS A 213 17.14 13.41 14.10
C HIS A 213 17.09 14.70 13.27
N VAL A 214 15.90 15.31 13.11
CA VAL A 214 15.66 16.43 12.20
C VAL A 214 16.62 17.59 12.44
N GLN A 215 16.79 18.04 13.68
CA GLN A 215 17.68 19.15 13.99
C GLN A 215 19.18 18.86 13.77
N PHE A 216 19.56 17.59 13.66
CA PHE A 216 20.95 17.19 13.44
C PHE A 216 21.24 16.84 11.99
N VAL A 217 20.31 16.16 11.31
CA VAL A 217 20.46 15.65 9.94
C VAL A 217 19.90 16.64 8.93
N HIS A 218 18.75 17.25 9.22
CA HIS A 218 18.01 18.12 8.30
C HIS A 218 18.16 19.61 8.60
N ARG A 219 19.30 20.03 9.15
CA ARG A 219 19.56 21.44 9.57
C ARG A 219 19.36 22.49 8.48
N THR A 220 19.50 22.11 7.21
CA THR A 220 19.41 23.01 6.06
C THR A 220 18.07 22.92 5.34
N THR A 221 17.20 21.99 5.72
CA THR A 221 15.93 21.73 5.03
C THR A 221 14.71 22.09 5.86
N THR A 222 14.89 22.32 7.17
CA THR A 222 13.80 22.78 8.05
C THR A 222 14.31 23.72 9.13
N ASN A 223 13.49 24.71 9.45
CA ASN A 223 13.73 25.65 10.57
C ASN A 223 12.81 25.36 11.77
N GLN A 224 12.08 24.24 11.73
CA GLN A 224 11.10 23.90 12.76
C GLN A 224 11.81 23.45 14.04
N PRO A 225 11.57 24.11 15.20
CA PRO A 225 12.18 23.74 16.46
C PRO A 225 11.71 22.36 16.93
N LEU A 226 12.63 21.55 17.45
CA LEU A 226 12.28 20.22 17.95
C LEU A 226 11.30 20.27 19.13
N GLU A 227 11.44 21.27 20.00
CA GLU A 227 10.61 21.46 21.17
C GLU A 227 9.13 21.72 20.87
N ASP A 228 8.81 22.18 19.65
CA ASP A 228 7.42 22.45 19.24
C ASP A 228 6.74 21.23 18.60
N HIS A 229 7.52 20.19 18.33
CA HIS A 229 6.96 18.94 17.81
C HIS A 229 6.26 18.14 18.91
N TYR A 230 5.11 17.58 18.59
CA TYR A 230 4.43 16.62 19.42
C TYR A 230 4.17 15.31 18.68
N THR A 231 4.06 14.22 19.43
CA THR A 231 3.84 12.88 18.88
C THR A 231 2.34 12.61 18.71
N ILE A 232 1.99 12.03 17.58
CA ILE A 232 0.67 11.47 17.31
C ILE A 232 0.79 9.96 17.38
N VAL A 233 -0.06 9.31 18.20
CA VAL A 233 -0.22 7.86 18.26
C VAL A 233 -1.71 7.59 18.35
N ASP A 234 -2.29 7.18 17.25
CA ASP A 234 -3.72 6.91 17.14
C ASP A 234 -3.94 5.68 16.26
N GLY A 235 -4.23 4.54 16.89
CA GLY A 235 -4.39 3.26 16.20
C GLY A 235 -3.18 2.91 15.33
N VAL A 236 -3.43 2.77 14.04
CA VAL A 236 -2.43 2.45 13.01
C VAL A 236 -1.70 3.67 12.43
N CYS A 237 -2.07 4.87 12.90
CA CYS A 237 -1.46 6.13 12.50
C CYS A 237 -0.48 6.62 13.58
N VAL A 238 0.78 6.75 13.22
CA VAL A 238 1.85 7.19 14.14
C VAL A 238 2.72 8.23 13.45
N GLY A 239 3.23 9.20 14.22
CA GLY A 239 4.17 10.17 13.70
C GLY A 239 4.32 11.39 14.58
N SER A 240 4.69 12.51 13.98
CA SER A 240 4.84 13.79 14.68
C SER A 240 4.15 14.93 13.94
N ALA A 241 3.90 16.00 14.67
CA ALA A 241 3.27 17.19 14.15
C ALA A 241 3.82 18.43 14.83
N ILE A 242 3.65 19.57 14.15
CA ILE A 242 3.86 20.90 14.70
C ILE A 242 2.74 21.82 14.21
N ASP A 243 2.16 22.59 15.12
CA ASP A 243 1.15 23.59 14.79
C ASP A 243 1.78 24.98 14.98
N LEU A 244 1.59 25.85 14.00
CA LEU A 244 2.04 27.22 14.02
C LEU A 244 0.86 28.16 14.32
N ASP A 245 1.14 29.33 14.84
CA ASP A 245 0.12 30.38 15.00
C ASP A 245 -0.42 30.81 13.62
N GLU A 246 -1.72 31.12 13.54
CA GLU A 246 -2.31 31.65 12.30
C GLU A 246 -1.62 32.91 11.78
N ASN A 247 -0.96 33.66 12.70
CA ASN A 247 -0.19 34.86 12.36
C ASN A 247 1.12 34.55 11.61
N ASP A 248 1.61 33.31 11.69
CA ASP A 248 2.84 32.87 11.03
C ASP A 248 2.54 32.23 9.65
N LYS A 249 1.27 32.25 9.24
CA LYS A 249 0.85 31.70 7.96
C LYS A 249 1.46 32.43 6.79
N VAL A 250 2.23 31.70 6.00
CA VAL A 250 2.79 32.24 4.73
C VAL A 250 1.66 32.30 3.69
N GLU A 251 1.64 33.41 2.91
CA GLU A 251 0.67 33.60 1.84
C GLU A 251 0.76 32.45 0.82
N GLY A 252 -0.37 31.82 0.51
CA GLY A 252 -0.44 30.65 -0.38
C GLY A 252 -0.27 29.29 0.30
N SER A 253 0.00 29.27 1.60
CA SER A 253 0.09 28.03 2.37
C SER A 253 -1.29 27.37 2.52
N LEU A 254 -1.37 26.04 2.35
CA LEU A 254 -2.59 25.26 2.49
C LEU A 254 -2.99 25.03 3.95
N SER A 255 -2.06 25.15 4.88
CA SER A 255 -2.29 24.90 6.30
C SER A 255 -1.32 25.70 7.18
N VAL A 256 -1.61 25.82 8.46
CA VAL A 256 -0.74 26.35 9.53
C VAL A 256 -0.05 25.25 10.32
N SER A 257 -0.02 24.03 9.81
CA SER A 257 0.56 22.91 10.56
C SER A 257 1.32 21.98 9.64
N SER A 258 2.43 21.43 10.13
CA SER A 258 3.12 20.30 9.50
C SER A 258 2.66 18.99 10.13
N ARG A 259 2.58 17.96 9.32
CA ARG A 259 2.23 16.60 9.72
C ARG A 259 3.19 15.63 9.06
N TYR A 260 3.76 14.76 9.86
CA TYR A 260 4.70 13.72 9.45
C TYR A 260 4.16 12.41 9.97
N LEU A 261 3.27 11.78 9.19
CA LEU A 261 2.48 10.64 9.65
C LEU A 261 2.71 9.41 8.82
N THR A 262 2.56 8.28 9.46
CA THR A 262 2.56 6.98 8.81
C THR A 262 1.17 6.37 8.94
N LEU A 263 0.78 5.56 7.94
CA LEU A 263 -0.28 4.58 8.08
C LEU A 263 0.39 3.21 7.99
N PHE A 264 0.26 2.43 9.06
CA PHE A 264 0.84 1.09 9.12
C PHE A 264 0.31 0.20 7.97
N PRO A 265 1.10 -0.65 7.29
CA PRO A 265 2.50 -0.92 7.60
C PRO A 265 3.52 -0.08 6.81
N ASN A 266 3.18 0.51 5.64
CA ASN A 266 4.18 1.01 4.69
C ASN A 266 3.88 2.36 4.06
N PHE A 267 2.86 3.06 4.51
CA PHE A 267 2.54 4.37 3.96
C PHE A 267 3.10 5.49 4.83
N ILE A 268 3.78 6.43 4.18
CA ILE A 268 4.39 7.62 4.81
C ILE A 268 3.87 8.85 4.08
N ILE A 269 3.39 9.83 4.82
CA ILE A 269 2.92 11.08 4.27
C ILE A 269 3.44 12.27 5.08
N GLY A 270 4.05 13.22 4.38
CA GLY A 270 4.52 14.47 4.97
C GLY A 270 3.80 15.66 4.39
N ARG A 271 3.25 16.51 5.26
CA ARG A 271 2.82 17.85 4.92
C ARG A 271 3.78 18.82 5.57
N TYR A 272 4.55 19.50 4.74
CA TYR A 272 5.48 20.52 5.20
C TYR A 272 4.82 21.89 5.16
N PHE A 273 5.04 22.62 6.21
CA PHE A 273 4.77 24.05 6.23
C PHE A 273 6.06 24.78 5.84
N PRO A 274 6.03 25.68 4.84
CA PRO A 274 7.21 26.42 4.41
C PRO A 274 7.71 27.41 5.44
#